data_a8b797fa8a36e4feac25e7d4db8e34e7
#
_entry.id   a8b797fa8a36e4feac25e7d4db8e34e7
#
_cell.length_a   1.000
_cell.length_b   1.000
_cell.length_c   1.000
_cell.angle_alpha   90.00
_cell.angle_beta   90.00
_cell.angle_gamma   90.00
#
_symmetry.space_group_name_H-M   'P 1'
#
loop_
_entity.id
_entity.type
_entity.pdbx_description
1 polymer ?
#
loop_
_entity_poly.entity_id
_entity_poly.type
_entity_poly.pdbx_seq_one_letter_code
_entity_poly.pdbx_strand_id
1 'polypeptide(L)'
;MKNIRNFCIIAHIDHGKSTLADRLLDFTQTVTEREKQDQLLDNMDLERERGITIKSHAIQMEYVYKGEKYILNLIDTPGHVDFSYEVSRSIAACEGALLIVDAAQSIQAQTISNLYLALENNLEIIPVLNKIDLPSANPEEVKDDIVDLLGCSPDDIIPASGKTGLGVEAILEAIIERIPAPKGDPKAPLQALIFDSVYNSFRGVETYFRVMNGEIRKGQKIKFMSNGKTYDADEVGTLKLNQVPKPVISTGDVGYLITGIKDAREVKVGDTITSAVDGCKEAIDGFENVKPMVFAGIYPVDTEDYEELRASMEKLQLNDASLVFTPESSAALGFGFRCGFLGMLHLEIVQERLEREFGMTVITTVPNVSYHAFTKKEPEKPIIVNNPSDLPDPSKLDRVEEPYIKASIITKADFIGQVMSLCIEKRGIITNQHYLTPERVELNFDMPLAEIVFDFYDRLKTVSKGYASFDYSPIGMRASNLVKVDILINSQSVDALSALIHADNAYNIGKKMCEKLRELIPRQQFDIPIQAAIGAKIISRETIKALRKDVTAKCYGGDISRKRKLLEKQKAGKKRMRQVGNVEIPQSAFMAVLKLNDCYFCEKLNFSKS
;
A
#
# COMPACT_ATOMS: atom_id res chain seq x y z
N MET A 1 -27.84 20.54 11.56
CA MET A 1 -26.51 21.04 11.10
C MET A 1 -25.68 21.65 12.24
N LYS A 2 -26.18 22.62 13.04
CA LYS A 2 -25.34 23.29 14.08
C LYS A 2 -24.64 22.33 15.05
N ASN A 3 -25.26 21.21 15.37
CA ASN A 3 -24.75 20.23 16.33
C ASN A 3 -24.10 19.01 15.66
N ILE A 4 -23.70 19.09 14.38
CA ILE A 4 -22.96 18.04 13.67
C ILE A 4 -21.49 18.45 13.59
N ARG A 5 -20.58 17.49 13.80
CA ARG A 5 -19.14 17.64 13.60
C ARG A 5 -18.62 16.43 12.82
N ASN A 6 -18.04 16.69 11.66
CA ASN A 6 -17.40 15.66 10.84
C ASN A 6 -15.89 15.85 10.96
N PHE A 7 -15.19 14.83 11.40
CA PHE A 7 -13.77 14.91 11.62
C PHE A 7 -13.08 13.58 11.29
N CYS A 8 -11.82 13.66 10.97
CA CYS A 8 -10.95 12.51 10.78
C CYS A 8 -9.79 12.52 11.79
N ILE A 9 -9.09 11.41 11.86
CA ILE A 9 -7.88 11.29 12.67
C ILE A 9 -6.71 11.09 11.73
N ILE A 10 -5.75 12.00 11.76
CA ILE A 10 -4.48 11.91 11.04
C ILE A 10 -3.34 11.63 12.01
N ALA A 11 -2.57 10.60 11.71
CA ALA A 11 -1.48 10.15 12.57
C ALA A 11 -0.44 9.38 11.75
N HIS A 12 0.78 9.32 12.24
CA HIS A 12 1.74 8.33 11.78
C HIS A 12 1.38 6.93 12.28
N ILE A 13 1.91 5.89 11.62
CA ILE A 13 1.80 4.50 12.06
C ILE A 13 2.31 4.41 13.52
N ASP A 14 1.66 3.60 14.34
CA ASP A 14 1.97 3.38 15.75
C ASP A 14 1.84 4.60 16.68
N HIS A 15 1.35 5.77 16.24
CA HIS A 15 1.06 6.90 17.12
C HIS A 15 -0.21 6.72 17.98
N GLY A 16 -0.92 5.60 17.83
CA GLY A 16 -2.06 5.23 18.66
C GLY A 16 -3.42 5.73 18.15
N LYS A 17 -3.56 5.88 16.82
CA LYS A 17 -4.79 6.31 16.15
C LYS A 17 -5.99 5.43 16.53
N SER A 18 -5.95 4.12 16.26
CA SER A 18 -7.05 3.18 16.52
C SER A 18 -7.37 3.08 18.01
N THR A 19 -6.35 3.09 18.87
CA THR A 19 -6.55 3.07 20.34
C THR A 19 -7.26 4.33 20.84
N LEU A 20 -6.95 5.51 20.28
CA LEU A 20 -7.65 6.74 20.66
C LEU A 20 -9.09 6.74 20.12
N ALA A 21 -9.30 6.26 18.88
CA ALA A 21 -10.64 6.10 18.31
C ALA A 21 -11.52 5.19 19.18
N ASP A 22 -11.00 4.05 19.64
CA ASP A 22 -11.71 3.15 20.57
C ASP A 22 -12.11 3.88 21.87
N ARG A 23 -11.24 4.74 22.40
CA ARG A 23 -11.56 5.51 23.61
C ARG A 23 -12.63 6.57 23.38
N LEU A 24 -12.64 7.22 22.21
CA LEU A 24 -13.72 8.14 21.84
C LEU A 24 -15.07 7.40 21.76
N LEU A 25 -15.10 6.19 21.20
CA LEU A 25 -16.28 5.33 21.13
C LEU A 25 -16.76 4.89 22.52
N ASP A 26 -15.84 4.51 23.38
CA ASP A 26 -16.13 4.14 24.78
C ASP A 26 -16.73 5.32 25.54
N PHE A 27 -16.10 6.48 25.49
CA PHE A 27 -16.49 7.66 26.25
C PHE A 27 -17.86 8.20 25.82
N THR A 28 -18.16 8.12 24.52
CA THR A 28 -19.47 8.49 23.96
C THR A 28 -20.54 7.40 24.13
N GLN A 29 -20.22 6.28 24.78
CA GLN A 29 -21.11 5.13 24.96
C GLN A 29 -21.71 4.61 23.63
N THR A 30 -20.97 4.77 22.54
CA THR A 30 -21.37 4.27 21.21
C THR A 30 -21.26 2.75 21.15
N VAL A 31 -20.40 2.17 22.01
CA VAL A 31 -20.11 0.74 22.14
C VAL A 31 -20.59 0.25 23.50
N THR A 32 -21.26 -0.90 23.52
CA THR A 32 -21.65 -1.55 24.79
C THR A 32 -20.48 -2.35 25.37
N GLU A 33 -20.47 -2.58 26.70
CA GLU A 33 -19.43 -3.36 27.37
C GLU A 33 -19.21 -4.77 26.79
N ARG A 34 -20.22 -5.35 26.11
CA ARG A 34 -20.13 -6.67 25.47
C ARG A 34 -19.50 -6.64 24.07
N GLU A 35 -19.52 -5.47 23.45
CA GLU A 35 -19.00 -5.26 22.09
C GLU A 35 -17.59 -4.67 22.10
N LYS A 36 -17.05 -4.35 23.27
CA LYS A 36 -15.70 -3.84 23.43
C LYS A 36 -14.68 -4.86 22.94
N GLN A 37 -13.91 -4.46 21.96
CA GLN A 37 -12.74 -5.16 21.45
C GLN A 37 -11.65 -4.12 21.20
N ASP A 38 -10.40 -4.52 21.29
CA ASP A 38 -9.28 -3.67 20.90
C ASP A 38 -9.29 -3.50 19.38
N GLN A 39 -9.03 -2.27 18.90
CA GLN A 39 -9.05 -1.91 17.48
C GLN A 39 -10.39 -2.22 16.81
N LEU A 40 -11.46 -1.73 17.42
CA LEU A 40 -12.83 -2.02 17.01
C LEU A 40 -13.16 -1.58 15.59
N LEU A 41 -12.56 -0.48 15.12
CA LEU A 41 -12.73 0.04 13.76
C LEU A 41 -11.92 -0.72 12.72
N ASP A 42 -10.88 -1.43 13.12
CA ASP A 42 -10.08 -2.28 12.24
C ASP A 42 -10.83 -3.62 12.03
N ASN A 43 -11.68 -3.68 11.00
CA ASN A 43 -12.60 -4.80 10.77
C ASN A 43 -11.92 -6.03 10.16
N MET A 44 -10.76 -5.85 9.54
CA MET A 44 -10.00 -6.95 8.94
C MET A 44 -9.03 -7.54 9.96
N ASP A 45 -8.93 -8.87 10.01
CA ASP A 45 -7.92 -9.54 10.84
C ASP A 45 -6.51 -9.07 10.49
N LEU A 46 -6.29 -8.76 9.21
CA LEU A 46 -5.03 -8.26 8.69
C LEU A 46 -4.67 -6.86 9.24
N GLU A 47 -5.67 -5.98 9.43
CA GLU A 47 -5.48 -4.66 10.04
C GLU A 47 -5.01 -4.80 11.49
N ARG A 48 -5.67 -5.69 12.25
CA ARG A 48 -5.33 -5.96 13.65
C ARG A 48 -3.96 -6.59 13.83
N GLU A 49 -3.62 -7.56 12.99
CA GLU A 49 -2.32 -8.24 13.05
C GLU A 49 -1.15 -7.31 12.70
N ARG A 50 -1.34 -6.43 11.71
CA ARG A 50 -0.31 -5.48 11.26
C ARG A 50 -0.32 -4.16 12.04
N GLY A 51 -1.37 -3.88 12.82
CA GLY A 51 -1.54 -2.64 13.57
C GLY A 51 -1.73 -1.42 12.67
N ILE A 52 -2.27 -1.60 11.46
CA ILE A 52 -2.50 -0.53 10.49
C ILE A 52 -3.95 -0.55 10.00
N THR A 53 -4.54 0.61 9.86
CA THR A 53 -5.82 0.76 9.17
C THR A 53 -5.58 0.72 7.67
N ILE A 54 -6.26 -0.17 6.97
CA ILE A 54 -6.18 -0.35 5.50
C ILE A 54 -7.34 0.39 4.84
N LYS A 55 -8.56 0.26 5.39
CA LYS A 55 -9.76 0.91 4.88
C LYS A 55 -10.27 2.00 5.80
N SER A 56 -10.81 3.05 5.19
CA SER A 56 -11.51 4.10 5.95
C SER A 56 -12.82 3.57 6.52
N HIS A 57 -13.10 3.90 7.77
CA HIS A 57 -14.35 3.56 8.44
C HIS A 57 -15.02 4.83 8.94
N ALA A 58 -16.33 4.95 8.69
CA ALA A 58 -17.11 6.06 9.23
C ALA A 58 -18.00 5.55 10.36
N ILE A 59 -18.02 6.26 11.47
CA ILE A 59 -18.87 5.93 12.61
C ILE A 59 -19.50 7.19 13.22
N GLN A 60 -20.78 7.13 13.51
CA GLN A 60 -21.54 8.19 14.15
C GLN A 60 -21.62 7.99 15.65
N MET A 61 -21.15 8.96 16.41
CA MET A 61 -21.22 9.03 17.86
C MET A 61 -22.21 10.13 18.29
N GLU A 62 -22.76 9.99 19.47
CA GLU A 62 -23.62 10.99 20.11
C GLU A 62 -22.98 11.42 21.43
N TYR A 63 -22.84 12.72 21.63
CA TYR A 63 -22.27 13.26 22.87
C TYR A 63 -23.11 14.46 23.36
N VAL A 64 -23.30 14.55 24.68
CA VAL A 64 -24.03 15.67 25.31
C VAL A 64 -23.03 16.63 25.91
N TYR A 65 -22.99 17.86 25.40
CA TYR A 65 -22.11 18.91 25.86
C TYR A 65 -22.92 20.14 26.26
N LYS A 66 -22.73 20.65 27.47
CA LYS A 66 -23.47 21.81 28.02
C LYS A 66 -25.01 21.70 27.89
N GLY A 67 -25.53 20.46 27.98
CA GLY A 67 -26.97 20.17 27.90
C GLY A 67 -27.51 20.05 26.45
N GLU A 68 -26.69 20.26 25.45
CA GLU A 68 -27.05 20.07 24.04
C GLU A 68 -26.48 18.76 23.50
N LYS A 69 -27.26 18.08 22.65
CA LYS A 69 -26.84 16.83 22.00
C LYS A 69 -26.14 17.16 20.70
N TYR A 70 -24.92 16.64 20.55
CA TYR A 70 -24.10 16.73 19.35
C TYR A 70 -23.99 15.36 18.66
N ILE A 71 -23.90 15.40 17.35
CA ILE A 71 -23.60 14.27 16.47
C ILE A 71 -22.17 14.43 15.99
N LEU A 72 -21.34 13.45 16.29
CA LEU A 72 -19.93 13.42 15.94
C LEU A 72 -19.73 12.29 14.94
N ASN A 73 -19.40 12.62 13.70
CA ASN A 73 -19.08 11.65 12.67
C ASN A 73 -17.56 11.55 12.56
N LEU A 74 -17.00 10.44 13.04
CA LEU A 74 -15.60 10.10 12.87
C LEU A 74 -15.44 9.35 11.56
N ILE A 75 -14.53 9.82 10.70
CA ILE A 75 -14.05 9.09 9.53
C ILE A 75 -12.62 8.67 9.82
N ASP A 76 -12.42 7.40 10.13
CA ASP A 76 -11.10 6.85 10.40
C ASP A 76 -10.32 6.70 9.09
N THR A 77 -9.05 7.10 9.09
CA THR A 77 -8.23 7.17 7.86
C THR A 77 -7.02 6.24 7.98
N PRO A 78 -6.58 5.60 6.88
CA PRO A 78 -5.30 4.93 6.86
C PRO A 78 -4.14 5.87 7.23
N GLY A 79 -3.08 5.31 7.82
CA GLY A 79 -1.88 6.09 8.18
C GLY A 79 -0.71 5.93 7.22
N HIS A 80 -0.76 4.98 6.28
CA HIS A 80 0.37 4.62 5.42
C HIS A 80 0.35 5.37 4.08
N VAL A 81 1.55 5.70 3.56
CA VAL A 81 1.72 6.43 2.30
C VAL A 81 1.06 5.76 1.09
N ASP A 82 1.07 4.43 1.01
CA ASP A 82 0.42 3.68 -0.07
C ASP A 82 -1.09 3.96 -0.15
N PHE A 83 -1.71 4.36 0.97
CA PHE A 83 -3.14 4.69 1.07
C PHE A 83 -3.43 6.18 1.12
N SER A 84 -2.48 7.04 0.74
CA SER A 84 -2.66 8.51 0.73
C SER A 84 -3.90 8.96 -0.04
N TYR A 85 -4.29 8.22 -1.06
CA TYR A 85 -5.51 8.46 -1.82
C TYR A 85 -6.80 8.26 -0.99
N GLU A 86 -6.86 7.21 -0.16
CA GLU A 86 -8.00 6.99 0.74
C GLU A 86 -8.04 8.06 1.84
N VAL A 87 -6.86 8.47 2.33
CA VAL A 87 -6.72 9.57 3.27
C VAL A 87 -7.29 10.86 2.70
N SER A 88 -6.92 11.23 1.48
CA SER A 88 -7.40 12.44 0.80
C SER A 88 -8.92 12.47 0.68
N ARG A 89 -9.56 11.34 0.36
CA ARG A 89 -11.02 11.23 0.28
C ARG A 89 -11.72 11.42 1.61
N SER A 90 -11.19 10.79 2.64
CA SER A 90 -11.72 10.89 3.99
C SER A 90 -11.60 12.30 4.53
N ILE A 91 -10.48 12.97 4.28
CA ILE A 91 -10.21 14.37 4.62
C ILE A 91 -11.23 15.29 3.94
N ALA A 92 -11.50 15.11 2.64
CA ALA A 92 -12.47 15.93 1.90
C ALA A 92 -13.92 15.81 2.41
N ALA A 93 -14.22 14.74 3.15
CA ALA A 93 -15.52 14.54 3.78
C ALA A 93 -15.62 15.15 5.19
N CYS A 94 -14.60 15.87 5.68
CA CYS A 94 -14.52 16.40 7.04
C CYS A 94 -14.44 17.94 7.08
N GLU A 95 -14.74 18.52 8.23
CA GLU A 95 -14.48 19.92 8.57
C GLU A 95 -13.29 20.09 9.50
N GLY A 96 -12.85 19.05 10.17
CA GLY A 96 -11.70 19.10 11.06
C GLY A 96 -10.94 17.81 11.13
N ALA A 97 -9.72 17.86 11.67
CA ALA A 97 -8.86 16.72 11.86
C ALA A 97 -8.19 16.74 13.24
N LEU A 98 -8.15 15.59 13.90
CA LEU A 98 -7.29 15.39 15.06
C LEU A 98 -5.90 15.00 14.56
N LEU A 99 -4.90 15.82 14.84
CA LEU A 99 -3.50 15.53 14.56
C LEU A 99 -2.86 14.85 15.75
N ILE A 100 -2.66 13.53 15.67
CA ILE A 100 -2.09 12.77 16.78
C ILE A 100 -0.56 12.69 16.62
N VAL A 101 0.14 13.14 17.65
CA VAL A 101 1.60 13.03 17.76
C VAL A 101 1.95 12.21 18.99
N ASP A 102 2.85 11.24 18.84
CA ASP A 102 3.35 10.42 19.94
C ASP A 102 4.37 11.21 20.78
N ALA A 103 4.13 11.30 22.09
CA ALA A 103 4.99 12.02 23.04
C ALA A 103 6.41 11.44 23.18
N ALA A 104 6.67 10.22 22.68
CA ALA A 104 7.98 9.59 22.71
C ALA A 104 8.70 9.65 21.34
N GLN A 105 7.94 9.68 20.22
CA GLN A 105 8.50 9.65 18.87
C GLN A 105 8.48 11.01 18.16
N SER A 106 7.64 11.98 18.66
CA SER A 106 7.44 13.30 18.08
C SER A 106 6.94 13.25 16.62
N ILE A 107 7.11 14.32 15.87
CA ILE A 107 6.63 14.50 14.49
C ILE A 107 7.35 13.55 13.53
N GLN A 108 6.60 12.92 12.62
CA GLN A 108 7.09 11.99 11.62
C GLN A 108 6.69 12.45 10.20
N ALA A 109 7.34 11.93 9.15
CA ALA A 109 7.11 12.38 7.77
C ALA A 109 5.64 12.29 7.34
N GLN A 110 4.97 11.18 7.63
CA GLN A 110 3.55 10.99 7.31
C GLN A 110 2.63 11.96 8.08
N THR A 111 3.03 12.37 9.29
CA THR A 111 2.31 13.40 10.05
C THR A 111 2.28 14.71 9.27
N ILE A 112 3.42 15.11 8.71
CA ILE A 112 3.56 16.35 7.92
C ILE A 112 2.76 16.26 6.61
N SER A 113 2.91 15.17 5.87
CA SER A 113 2.21 15.00 4.58
C SER A 113 0.70 15.00 4.75
N ASN A 114 0.18 14.27 5.74
CA ASN A 114 -1.25 14.24 6.03
C ASN A 114 -1.76 15.60 6.57
N LEU A 115 -0.93 16.32 7.33
CA LEU A 115 -1.24 17.68 7.76
C LEU A 115 -1.41 18.62 6.56
N TYR A 116 -0.49 18.59 5.58
CA TYR A 116 -0.61 19.42 4.38
C TYR A 116 -1.89 19.10 3.60
N LEU A 117 -2.23 17.82 3.42
CA LEU A 117 -3.50 17.41 2.80
C LEU A 117 -4.72 17.97 3.55
N ALA A 118 -4.68 17.99 4.88
CA ALA A 118 -5.76 18.55 5.69
C ALA A 118 -5.85 20.08 5.55
N LEU A 119 -4.71 20.77 5.50
CA LEU A 119 -4.64 22.23 5.30
C LEU A 119 -5.11 22.64 3.89
N GLU A 120 -4.74 21.90 2.85
CA GLU A 120 -5.22 22.11 1.47
C GLU A 120 -6.74 22.00 1.37
N ASN A 121 -7.34 21.14 2.19
CA ASN A 121 -8.80 21.01 2.30
C ASN A 121 -9.44 21.99 3.31
N ASN A 122 -8.66 22.93 3.87
CA ASN A 122 -9.10 23.93 4.85
C ASN A 122 -9.75 23.33 6.11
N LEU A 123 -9.24 22.21 6.60
CA LEU A 123 -9.71 21.59 7.84
C LEU A 123 -9.19 22.35 9.06
N GLU A 124 -10.02 22.44 10.10
CA GLU A 124 -9.57 22.84 11.44
C GLU A 124 -8.73 21.74 12.07
N ILE A 125 -7.50 22.06 12.50
CA ILE A 125 -6.57 21.10 13.07
C ILE A 125 -6.57 21.19 14.59
N ILE A 126 -6.82 20.07 15.25
CA ILE A 126 -6.73 19.94 16.70
C ILE A 126 -5.52 19.05 17.03
N PRO A 127 -4.41 19.62 17.53
CA PRO A 127 -3.24 18.84 17.92
C PRO A 127 -3.48 18.08 19.22
N VAL A 128 -3.16 16.78 19.19
CA VAL A 128 -3.27 15.87 20.33
C VAL A 128 -1.93 15.21 20.57
N LEU A 129 -1.37 15.44 21.75
CA LEU A 129 -0.13 14.81 22.21
C LEU A 129 -0.47 13.51 22.93
N ASN A 130 -0.34 12.39 22.24
CA ASN A 130 -0.75 11.06 22.72
C ASN A 130 0.40 10.32 23.41
N LYS A 131 0.03 9.28 24.17
CA LYS A 131 0.94 8.38 24.91
C LYS A 131 1.78 9.07 25.99
N ILE A 132 1.24 10.10 26.63
CA ILE A 132 1.91 10.80 27.73
C ILE A 132 2.13 9.92 28.98
N ASP A 133 1.50 8.74 29.02
CA ASP A 133 1.65 7.72 30.05
C ASP A 133 2.94 6.90 29.94
N LEU A 134 3.66 6.98 28.83
CA LEU A 134 4.88 6.22 28.61
C LEU A 134 6.05 6.82 29.42
N PRO A 135 6.91 5.97 30.04
CA PRO A 135 8.11 6.45 30.73
C PRO A 135 9.12 7.18 29.83
N SER A 136 9.07 6.91 28.51
CA SER A 136 9.91 7.53 27.49
C SER A 136 9.32 8.80 26.88
N ALA A 137 8.12 9.20 27.32
CA ALA A 137 7.48 10.41 26.81
C ALA A 137 8.24 11.66 27.24
N ASN A 138 8.41 12.60 26.29
CA ASN A 138 8.94 13.95 26.55
C ASN A 138 7.92 15.02 26.10
N PRO A 139 6.84 15.23 26.88
CA PRO A 139 5.73 16.08 26.47
C PRO A 139 6.12 17.53 26.17
N GLU A 140 7.06 18.10 26.90
CA GLU A 140 7.44 19.53 26.73
C GLU A 140 8.18 19.74 25.40
N GLU A 141 9.17 18.90 25.08
CA GLU A 141 9.90 18.98 23.81
C GLU A 141 8.98 18.75 22.61
N VAL A 142 8.11 17.75 22.68
CA VAL A 142 7.21 17.44 21.57
C VAL A 142 6.11 18.50 21.41
N LYS A 143 5.70 19.19 22.49
CA LYS A 143 4.83 20.37 22.36
C LYS A 143 5.52 21.49 21.61
N ASP A 144 6.78 21.77 21.91
CA ASP A 144 7.55 22.79 21.19
C ASP A 144 7.66 22.44 19.69
N ASP A 145 7.93 21.17 19.36
CA ASP A 145 7.93 20.68 17.97
C ASP A 145 6.59 20.91 17.25
N ILE A 146 5.46 20.67 17.95
CA ILE A 146 4.11 20.88 17.40
C ILE A 146 3.82 22.38 17.22
N VAL A 147 4.23 23.22 18.18
CA VAL A 147 4.10 24.69 18.07
C VAL A 147 4.87 25.21 16.88
N ASP A 148 6.10 24.75 16.68
CA ASP A 148 6.93 25.15 15.54
C ASP A 148 6.31 24.71 14.20
N LEU A 149 5.69 23.53 14.15
CA LEU A 149 5.05 23.01 12.94
C LEU A 149 3.75 23.74 12.59
N LEU A 150 2.88 23.99 13.58
CA LEU A 150 1.53 24.53 13.36
C LEU A 150 1.42 26.03 13.56
N GLY A 151 2.36 26.65 14.28
CA GLY A 151 2.26 28.05 14.71
C GLY A 151 1.13 28.29 15.72
N CYS A 152 0.68 27.24 16.44
CA CYS A 152 -0.39 27.31 17.44
C CYS A 152 0.12 27.69 18.83
N SER A 153 -0.80 28.00 19.76
CA SER A 153 -0.43 28.17 21.17
C SER A 153 -0.11 26.82 21.82
N PRO A 154 0.86 26.72 22.74
CA PRO A 154 1.07 25.51 23.55
C PRO A 154 -0.18 25.02 24.29
N ASP A 155 -1.07 25.94 24.67
CA ASP A 155 -2.33 25.66 25.35
C ASP A 155 -3.38 25.01 24.42
N ASP A 156 -3.21 25.11 23.11
CA ASP A 156 -4.09 24.48 22.11
C ASP A 156 -3.83 22.98 21.97
N ILE A 157 -2.67 22.50 22.45
CA ILE A 157 -2.24 21.10 22.34
C ILE A 157 -2.83 20.31 23.50
N ILE A 158 -3.61 19.27 23.18
CA ILE A 158 -4.30 18.47 24.18
C ILE A 158 -3.44 17.26 24.57
N PRO A 159 -2.94 17.20 25.82
CA PRO A 159 -2.22 16.02 26.29
C PRO A 159 -3.22 14.87 26.54
N ALA A 160 -2.91 13.68 26.00
CA ALA A 160 -3.80 12.54 26.05
C ALA A 160 -3.08 11.20 26.18
N SER A 161 -3.81 10.19 26.59
CA SER A 161 -3.41 8.78 26.51
C SER A 161 -4.59 7.93 26.05
N GLY A 162 -4.54 7.44 24.83
CA GLY A 162 -5.53 6.49 24.31
C GLY A 162 -5.61 5.21 25.15
N LYS A 163 -4.51 4.80 25.77
CA LYS A 163 -4.46 3.61 26.64
C LYS A 163 -5.20 3.81 27.96
N THR A 164 -5.01 4.92 28.64
CA THR A 164 -5.58 5.18 29.96
C THR A 164 -6.90 5.94 29.92
N GLY A 165 -7.22 6.58 28.78
CA GLY A 165 -8.39 7.46 28.65
C GLY A 165 -8.17 8.89 29.12
N LEU A 166 -6.96 9.24 29.56
CA LEU A 166 -6.63 10.59 30.00
C LEU A 166 -6.75 11.58 28.82
N GLY A 167 -7.37 12.75 29.05
CA GLY A 167 -7.51 13.81 28.05
C GLY A 167 -8.62 13.59 26.99
N VAL A 168 -9.32 12.45 26.98
CA VAL A 168 -10.34 12.12 25.97
C VAL A 168 -11.54 13.08 26.03
N GLU A 169 -11.97 13.46 27.25
CA GLU A 169 -13.05 14.44 27.43
C GLU A 169 -12.67 15.80 26.82
N ALA A 170 -11.46 16.28 27.08
CA ALA A 170 -10.96 17.53 26.51
C ALA A 170 -10.89 17.49 24.97
N ILE A 171 -10.57 16.32 24.39
CA ILE A 171 -10.61 16.13 22.93
C ILE A 171 -12.04 16.26 22.40
N LEU A 172 -13.03 15.63 23.05
CA LEU A 172 -14.45 15.72 22.65
C LEU A 172 -14.98 17.16 22.76
N GLU A 173 -14.60 17.88 23.82
CA GLU A 173 -14.95 19.29 23.98
C GLU A 173 -14.31 20.15 22.89
N ALA A 174 -13.03 19.95 22.58
CA ALA A 174 -12.32 20.67 21.51
C ALA A 174 -12.93 20.38 20.12
N ILE A 175 -13.34 19.14 19.82
CA ILE A 175 -14.05 18.78 18.59
C ILE A 175 -15.32 19.62 18.46
N ILE A 176 -16.10 19.76 19.55
CA ILE A 176 -17.36 20.49 19.53
C ILE A 176 -17.13 22.00 19.41
N GLU A 177 -16.18 22.56 20.14
CA GLU A 177 -15.95 24.00 20.22
C GLU A 177 -15.16 24.55 19.03
N ARG A 178 -14.17 23.81 18.52
CA ARG A 178 -13.24 24.29 17.49
C ARG A 178 -13.64 23.89 16.08
N ILE A 179 -14.10 22.64 15.85
CA ILE A 179 -14.49 22.23 14.50
C ILE A 179 -15.79 22.93 14.09
N PRO A 180 -15.80 23.60 12.93
CA PRO A 180 -17.02 24.29 12.47
C PRO A 180 -18.12 23.28 12.13
N ALA A 181 -19.38 23.72 12.25
CA ALA A 181 -20.51 22.94 11.76
C ALA A 181 -20.46 22.82 10.22
N PRO A 182 -20.95 21.70 9.64
CA PRO A 182 -21.03 21.53 8.20
C PRO A 182 -21.73 22.71 7.51
N LYS A 183 -21.18 23.13 6.37
CA LYS A 183 -21.79 24.15 5.50
C LYS A 183 -22.68 23.46 4.47
N GLY A 184 -23.72 24.12 4.00
CA GLY A 184 -24.63 23.65 2.95
C GLY A 184 -26.08 24.10 3.18
N ASP A 185 -26.91 23.90 2.17
CA ASP A 185 -28.33 24.24 2.21
C ASP A 185 -29.21 22.99 2.09
N PRO A 186 -29.98 22.63 3.14
CA PRO A 186 -30.89 21.49 3.10
C PRO A 186 -32.01 21.60 2.05
N LYS A 187 -32.27 22.80 1.53
CA LYS A 187 -33.30 23.04 0.51
C LYS A 187 -32.77 23.08 -0.92
N ALA A 188 -31.46 23.08 -1.08
CA ALA A 188 -30.81 23.00 -2.38
C ALA A 188 -31.00 21.61 -3.02
N PRO A 189 -30.79 21.48 -4.33
CA PRO A 189 -30.75 20.18 -5.00
C PRO A 189 -29.75 19.24 -4.31
N LEU A 190 -30.10 17.94 -4.24
CA LEU A 190 -29.23 16.93 -3.63
C LEU A 190 -27.84 16.91 -4.27
N GLN A 191 -26.83 17.01 -3.45
CA GLN A 191 -25.44 16.89 -3.81
C GLN A 191 -24.71 16.16 -2.67
N ALA A 192 -24.34 14.90 -2.90
CA ALA A 192 -23.66 14.09 -1.90
C ALA A 192 -22.39 13.48 -2.48
N LEU A 193 -21.32 13.50 -1.70
CA LEU A 193 -19.99 13.00 -2.04
C LEU A 193 -19.85 11.54 -1.60
N ILE A 194 -19.46 10.66 -2.52
CA ILE A 194 -19.08 9.29 -2.21
C ILE A 194 -17.62 9.28 -1.76
N PHE A 195 -17.35 8.89 -0.52
CA PHE A 195 -15.98 8.78 -0.03
C PHE A 195 -15.48 7.34 0.09
N ASP A 196 -16.37 6.33 0.17
CA ASP A 196 -16.01 4.91 0.14
C ASP A 196 -17.17 4.04 -0.35
N SER A 197 -16.88 2.78 -0.69
CA SER A 197 -17.88 1.77 -1.04
C SER A 197 -17.41 0.36 -0.68
N VAL A 198 -18.36 -0.49 -0.29
CA VAL A 198 -18.13 -1.90 0.04
C VAL A 198 -19.11 -2.78 -0.73
N TYR A 199 -18.62 -3.86 -1.31
CA TYR A 199 -19.47 -4.83 -1.96
C TYR A 199 -19.96 -5.89 -0.98
N ASN A 200 -21.25 -6.08 -0.92
CA ASN A 200 -21.91 -7.12 -0.16
C ASN A 200 -22.60 -8.10 -1.14
N SER A 201 -22.29 -9.38 -1.06
CA SER A 201 -22.83 -10.41 -1.98
C SER A 201 -24.36 -10.50 -1.98
N PHE A 202 -25.02 -10.12 -0.88
CA PHE A 202 -26.50 -10.18 -0.73
C PHE A 202 -27.19 -8.87 -1.09
N ARG A 203 -26.58 -7.72 -0.73
CA ARG A 203 -27.18 -6.39 -0.85
C ARG A 203 -26.64 -5.57 -2.03
N GLY A 204 -25.60 -6.07 -2.69
CA GLY A 204 -24.89 -5.34 -3.74
C GLY A 204 -23.91 -4.32 -3.19
N VAL A 205 -23.67 -3.23 -3.90
CA VAL A 205 -22.74 -2.17 -3.48
C VAL A 205 -23.39 -1.31 -2.41
N GLU A 206 -22.76 -1.24 -1.26
CA GLU A 206 -23.07 -0.33 -0.16
C GLU A 206 -22.16 0.90 -0.31
N THR A 207 -22.75 2.06 -0.54
CA THR A 207 -22.03 3.29 -0.82
C THR A 207 -22.02 4.18 0.42
N TYR A 208 -20.85 4.63 0.85
CA TYR A 208 -20.70 5.56 1.97
C TYR A 208 -20.55 6.96 1.44
N PHE A 209 -21.36 7.87 1.94
CA PHE A 209 -21.45 9.22 1.41
C PHE A 209 -21.64 10.27 2.49
N ARG A 210 -21.32 11.50 2.13
CA ARG A 210 -21.64 12.69 2.89
C ARG A 210 -22.55 13.60 2.08
N VAL A 211 -23.63 14.09 2.69
CA VAL A 211 -24.52 15.06 2.06
C VAL A 211 -23.94 16.45 2.21
N MET A 212 -23.58 17.08 1.07
CA MET A 212 -23.11 18.46 1.03
C MET A 212 -24.27 19.45 0.95
N ASN A 213 -25.26 19.18 0.10
CA ASN A 213 -26.48 19.98 -0.06
C ASN A 213 -27.69 19.07 -0.22
N GLY A 214 -28.87 19.58 0.16
CA GLY A 214 -30.14 18.88 0.00
C GLY A 214 -30.30 17.72 1.00
N GLU A 215 -31.08 16.75 0.58
CA GLU A 215 -31.36 15.54 1.37
C GLU A 215 -31.57 14.33 0.46
N ILE A 216 -31.30 13.14 0.97
CA ILE A 216 -31.58 11.87 0.32
C ILE A 216 -32.61 11.08 1.13
N ARG A 217 -33.61 10.53 0.46
CA ARG A 217 -34.73 9.80 1.07
C ARG A 217 -34.75 8.35 0.60
N LYS A 218 -35.17 7.46 1.47
CA LYS A 218 -35.48 6.08 1.07
C LYS A 218 -36.54 6.06 -0.05
N GLY A 219 -36.28 5.29 -1.11
CA GLY A 219 -37.16 5.17 -2.29
C GLY A 219 -37.03 6.33 -3.30
N GLN A 220 -36.12 7.29 -3.08
CA GLN A 220 -35.86 8.38 -4.01
C GLN A 220 -35.08 7.88 -5.22
N LYS A 221 -35.42 8.37 -6.43
CA LYS A 221 -34.60 8.15 -7.61
C LYS A 221 -33.39 9.06 -7.60
N ILE A 222 -32.22 8.47 -7.59
CA ILE A 222 -30.93 9.14 -7.57
C ILE A 222 -30.17 8.88 -8.86
N LYS A 223 -29.18 9.73 -9.13
CA LYS A 223 -28.30 9.62 -10.30
C LYS A 223 -26.86 9.79 -9.85
N PHE A 224 -25.98 8.90 -10.31
CA PHE A 224 -24.53 9.09 -10.22
C PHE A 224 -24.05 9.95 -11.38
N MET A 225 -23.30 11.02 -11.07
CA MET A 225 -22.94 12.01 -12.10
C MET A 225 -21.85 11.48 -13.05
N SER A 226 -20.96 10.62 -12.60
CA SER A 226 -19.86 10.08 -13.40
C SER A 226 -20.31 9.19 -14.57
N ASN A 227 -21.38 8.41 -14.37
CA ASN A 227 -21.87 7.47 -15.38
C ASN A 227 -23.26 7.83 -15.94
N GLY A 228 -23.93 8.81 -15.31
CA GLY A 228 -25.27 9.28 -15.72
C GLY A 228 -26.41 8.29 -15.45
N LYS A 229 -26.15 7.15 -14.82
CA LYS A 229 -27.16 6.12 -14.54
C LYS A 229 -28.02 6.50 -13.33
N THR A 230 -29.26 6.05 -13.37
CA THR A 230 -30.27 6.31 -12.34
C THR A 230 -30.61 5.03 -11.59
N TYR A 231 -30.72 5.12 -10.27
CA TYR A 231 -31.03 4.02 -9.37
C TYR A 231 -32.06 4.44 -8.33
N ASP A 232 -32.73 3.49 -7.72
CA ASP A 232 -33.59 3.73 -6.58
C ASP A 232 -32.76 3.61 -5.28
N ALA A 233 -32.94 4.53 -4.34
CA ALA A 233 -32.32 4.47 -3.02
C ALA A 233 -33.12 3.50 -2.14
N ASP A 234 -32.87 2.21 -2.28
CA ASP A 234 -33.61 1.15 -1.59
C ASP A 234 -33.54 1.30 -0.07
N GLU A 235 -32.36 1.65 0.43
CA GLU A 235 -32.13 1.94 1.83
C GLU A 235 -31.11 3.04 2.01
N VAL A 236 -31.35 3.94 2.96
CA VAL A 236 -30.41 4.95 3.43
C VAL A 236 -30.36 4.92 4.95
N GLY A 237 -29.25 5.29 5.53
CA GLY A 237 -29.10 5.29 7.00
C GLY A 237 -27.77 5.84 7.46
N THR A 238 -27.53 5.77 8.75
CA THR A 238 -26.29 6.20 9.40
C THR A 238 -25.45 5.02 9.83
N LEU A 239 -24.16 5.24 9.93
CA LEU A 239 -23.17 4.26 10.34
C LEU A 239 -22.92 4.42 11.84
N LYS A 240 -23.45 3.51 12.65
CA LYS A 240 -22.97 3.24 14.00
C LYS A 240 -22.08 2.00 13.93
N LEU A 241 -21.91 1.24 15.00
CA LEU A 241 -21.25 -0.09 14.88
C LEU A 241 -21.93 -0.95 13.83
N ASN A 242 -23.25 -0.88 13.75
CA ASN A 242 -24.06 -1.46 12.71
C ASN A 242 -24.74 -0.36 11.89
N GLN A 243 -25.12 -0.69 10.68
CA GLN A 243 -25.94 0.18 9.86
C GLN A 243 -27.32 0.40 10.50
N VAL A 244 -27.71 1.67 10.64
CA VAL A 244 -29.01 2.05 11.22
C VAL A 244 -29.84 2.73 10.15
N PRO A 245 -30.86 2.05 9.58
CA PRO A 245 -31.73 2.64 8.57
C PRO A 245 -32.44 3.89 9.08
N LYS A 246 -32.48 4.91 8.22
CA LYS A 246 -33.23 6.15 8.46
C LYS A 246 -34.11 6.48 7.24
N PRO A 247 -35.23 7.20 7.43
CA PRO A 247 -36.08 7.60 6.30
C PRO A 247 -35.41 8.69 5.44
N VAL A 248 -34.55 9.51 6.04
CA VAL A 248 -33.90 10.67 5.42
C VAL A 248 -32.52 10.88 6.01
N ILE A 249 -31.56 11.22 5.17
CA ILE A 249 -30.24 11.76 5.52
C ILE A 249 -30.15 13.17 4.94
N SER A 250 -29.78 14.13 5.78
CA SER A 250 -29.81 15.56 5.43
C SER A 250 -28.42 16.16 5.30
N THR A 251 -28.35 17.39 4.82
CA THR A 251 -27.11 18.17 4.67
C THR A 251 -26.24 18.12 5.93
N GLY A 252 -24.98 17.80 5.75
CA GLY A 252 -23.96 17.67 6.79
C GLY A 252 -23.86 16.29 7.42
N ASP A 253 -24.84 15.41 7.21
CA ASP A 253 -24.79 14.04 7.73
C ASP A 253 -23.89 13.13 6.86
N VAL A 254 -23.27 12.16 7.52
CA VAL A 254 -22.57 11.04 6.91
C VAL A 254 -23.47 9.82 7.01
N GLY A 255 -23.56 9.05 5.92
CA GLY A 255 -24.45 7.91 5.87
C GLY A 255 -24.06 6.86 4.85
N TYR A 256 -24.89 5.83 4.76
CA TYR A 256 -24.78 4.79 3.75
C TYR A 256 -26.03 4.75 2.85
N LEU A 257 -25.84 4.23 1.64
CA LEU A 257 -26.84 4.05 0.63
C LEU A 257 -26.72 2.65 0.02
N ILE A 258 -27.86 1.99 -0.17
CA ILE A 258 -27.97 0.72 -0.88
C ILE A 258 -28.92 0.92 -2.06
N THR A 259 -28.46 0.52 -3.23
CA THR A 259 -29.18 0.69 -4.49
C THR A 259 -29.36 -0.64 -5.25
N GLY A 260 -28.95 -1.77 -4.65
CA GLY A 260 -29.00 -3.08 -5.31
C GLY A 260 -28.06 -3.23 -6.52
N ILE A 261 -27.10 -2.32 -6.72
CA ILE A 261 -26.07 -2.41 -7.77
C ILE A 261 -25.20 -3.63 -7.51
N LYS A 262 -25.06 -4.50 -8.52
CA LYS A 262 -24.25 -5.71 -8.44
C LYS A 262 -22.86 -5.54 -9.05
N ASP A 263 -22.67 -4.58 -9.92
CA ASP A 263 -21.37 -4.28 -10.53
C ASP A 263 -20.74 -3.05 -9.83
N ALA A 264 -19.72 -3.27 -9.01
CA ALA A 264 -19.06 -2.20 -8.27
C ALA A 264 -18.39 -1.15 -9.19
N ARG A 265 -18.08 -1.50 -10.43
CA ARG A 265 -17.53 -0.54 -11.41
C ARG A 265 -18.50 0.59 -11.77
N GLU A 266 -19.79 0.43 -11.44
CA GLU A 266 -20.81 1.47 -11.64
C GLU A 266 -20.79 2.52 -10.53
N VAL A 267 -20.18 2.24 -9.38
CA VAL A 267 -20.01 3.17 -8.26
C VAL A 267 -18.55 3.58 -8.19
N LYS A 268 -18.29 4.83 -8.51
CA LYS A 268 -16.93 5.39 -8.38
C LYS A 268 -16.84 6.17 -7.08
N VAL A 269 -15.84 5.85 -6.28
CA VAL A 269 -15.53 6.67 -5.10
C VAL A 269 -15.04 8.03 -5.58
N GLY A 270 -15.51 9.10 -4.95
CA GLY A 270 -15.32 10.48 -5.40
C GLY A 270 -16.41 11.01 -6.34
N ASP A 271 -17.36 10.16 -6.73
CA ASP A 271 -18.49 10.60 -7.54
C ASP A 271 -19.53 11.39 -6.73
N THR A 272 -20.36 12.12 -7.42
CA THR A 272 -21.45 12.89 -6.84
C THR A 272 -22.79 12.19 -7.05
N ILE A 273 -23.50 11.96 -5.95
CA ILE A 273 -24.90 11.51 -5.97
C ILE A 273 -25.80 12.73 -6.05
N THR A 274 -26.73 12.73 -6.99
CA THR A 274 -27.76 13.77 -7.13
C THR A 274 -29.15 13.17 -7.33
N SER A 275 -30.19 14.00 -7.24
CA SER A 275 -31.55 13.59 -7.58
C SER A 275 -31.69 13.37 -9.10
N ALA A 276 -32.44 12.34 -9.49
CA ALA A 276 -32.73 12.09 -10.91
C ALA A 276 -33.72 13.07 -11.53
N VAL A 277 -34.51 13.77 -10.70
CA VAL A 277 -35.59 14.67 -11.14
C VAL A 277 -35.16 16.13 -11.15
N ASP A 278 -34.61 16.58 -10.03
CA ASP A 278 -34.21 17.97 -9.75
C ASP A 278 -32.75 18.04 -9.28
N GLY A 279 -31.86 17.32 -9.98
CA GLY A 279 -30.48 17.17 -9.61
C GLY A 279 -29.62 18.43 -9.75
N CYS A 280 -28.51 18.47 -9.05
CA CYS A 280 -27.49 19.50 -9.20
C CYS A 280 -26.88 19.47 -10.62
N LYS A 281 -26.40 20.61 -11.08
CA LYS A 281 -25.78 20.76 -12.42
C LYS A 281 -24.29 20.48 -12.40
N GLU A 282 -23.64 20.71 -11.26
CA GLU A 282 -22.20 20.60 -11.09
C GLU A 282 -21.88 19.45 -10.13
N ALA A 283 -20.92 18.62 -10.52
CA ALA A 283 -20.35 17.62 -9.64
C ALA A 283 -19.51 18.30 -8.55
N ILE A 284 -19.34 17.63 -7.42
CA ILE A 284 -18.37 18.07 -6.41
C ILE A 284 -17.00 17.86 -7.04
N ASP A 285 -16.17 18.90 -7.03
CA ASP A 285 -14.78 18.81 -7.50
C ASP A 285 -14.04 17.76 -6.68
N GLY A 286 -13.36 16.89 -7.46
CA GLY A 286 -12.71 16.18 -6.56
C GLY A 286 -11.79 15.07 -6.78
N PHE A 287 -11.98 14.03 -7.45
CA PHE A 287 -11.06 12.92 -7.29
C PHE A 287 -10.43 12.53 -8.62
N GLU A 288 -9.10 12.64 -8.65
CA GLU A 288 -8.30 12.08 -9.72
C GLU A 288 -8.38 10.55 -9.69
N ASN A 289 -8.38 9.92 -10.87
CA ASN A 289 -8.24 8.48 -10.95
C ASN A 289 -6.85 8.09 -10.41
N VAL A 290 -6.82 7.21 -9.45
CA VAL A 290 -5.56 6.67 -8.91
C VAL A 290 -4.84 5.90 -10.00
N LYS A 291 -3.59 6.27 -10.23
CA LYS A 291 -2.72 5.54 -11.15
C LYS A 291 -1.86 4.56 -10.34
N PRO A 292 -1.87 3.27 -10.68
CA PRO A 292 -0.95 2.32 -10.06
C PRO A 292 0.50 2.76 -10.26
N MET A 293 1.30 2.58 -9.22
CA MET A 293 2.73 2.93 -9.22
C MET A 293 3.62 1.70 -9.35
N VAL A 294 3.15 0.56 -8.84
CA VAL A 294 3.87 -0.71 -8.81
C VAL A 294 3.07 -1.76 -9.60
N PHE A 295 3.75 -2.53 -10.42
CA PHE A 295 3.14 -3.58 -11.24
C PHE A 295 3.79 -4.92 -10.96
N ALA A 296 2.98 -5.97 -10.76
CA ALA A 296 3.45 -7.34 -10.64
C ALA A 296 2.48 -8.30 -11.34
N GLY A 297 3.00 -9.42 -11.81
CA GLY A 297 2.17 -10.53 -12.28
C GLY A 297 1.71 -11.38 -11.09
N ILE A 298 0.45 -11.76 -11.05
CA ILE A 298 -0.11 -12.72 -10.08
C ILE A 298 -0.55 -13.95 -10.86
N TYR A 299 -0.02 -15.11 -10.48
CA TYR A 299 -0.27 -16.40 -11.13
C TYR A 299 -0.73 -17.42 -10.09
N PRO A 300 -1.67 -18.32 -10.42
CA PRO A 300 -2.02 -19.41 -9.54
C PRO A 300 -0.85 -20.42 -9.47
N VAL A 301 -0.74 -21.15 -8.37
CA VAL A 301 0.27 -22.22 -8.24
C VAL A 301 -0.05 -23.35 -9.21
N ASP A 302 -1.31 -23.75 -9.28
CA ASP A 302 -1.80 -24.72 -10.26
C ASP A 302 -2.50 -23.98 -11.41
N THR A 303 -2.11 -24.31 -12.63
CA THR A 303 -2.65 -23.64 -13.83
C THR A 303 -4.14 -23.88 -14.05
N GLU A 304 -4.71 -24.93 -13.45
CA GLU A 304 -6.14 -25.25 -13.48
C GLU A 304 -6.97 -24.24 -12.67
N ASP A 305 -6.37 -23.56 -11.69
CA ASP A 305 -7.04 -22.61 -10.78
C ASP A 305 -7.17 -21.20 -11.39
N TYR A 306 -6.83 -21.00 -12.67
CA TYR A 306 -6.87 -19.68 -13.32
C TYR A 306 -8.25 -19.02 -13.26
N GLU A 307 -9.33 -19.76 -13.53
CA GLU A 307 -10.69 -19.21 -13.50
C GLU A 307 -11.15 -18.89 -12.07
N GLU A 308 -10.69 -19.65 -11.08
CA GLU A 308 -10.97 -19.37 -9.66
C GLU A 308 -10.19 -18.14 -9.20
N LEU A 309 -8.92 -18.00 -9.60
CA LEU A 309 -8.13 -16.78 -9.37
C LEU A 309 -8.81 -15.56 -10.01
N ARG A 310 -9.30 -15.68 -11.25
CA ARG A 310 -10.03 -14.59 -11.92
C ARG A 310 -11.25 -14.16 -11.11
N ALA A 311 -12.09 -15.10 -10.68
CA ALA A 311 -13.27 -14.80 -9.89
C ALA A 311 -12.92 -14.16 -8.54
N SER A 312 -11.81 -14.58 -7.93
CA SER A 312 -11.28 -14.01 -6.68
C SER A 312 -10.77 -12.59 -6.86
N MET A 313 -10.02 -12.33 -7.95
CA MET A 313 -9.53 -11.00 -8.31
C MET A 313 -10.69 -10.03 -8.61
N GLU A 314 -11.71 -10.49 -9.35
CA GLU A 314 -12.91 -9.69 -9.61
C GLU A 314 -13.63 -9.31 -8.31
N LYS A 315 -13.81 -10.26 -7.38
CA LYS A 315 -14.41 -9.99 -6.06
C LYS A 315 -13.56 -9.04 -5.22
N LEU A 316 -12.24 -9.19 -5.26
CA LEU A 316 -11.33 -8.32 -4.52
C LEU A 316 -11.41 -6.89 -5.05
N GLN A 317 -11.45 -6.70 -6.37
CA GLN A 317 -11.58 -5.40 -7.03
C GLN A 317 -12.90 -4.69 -6.67
N LEU A 318 -13.96 -5.44 -6.35
CA LEU A 318 -15.23 -4.86 -5.88
C LEU A 318 -15.06 -4.10 -4.56
N ASN A 319 -14.12 -4.53 -3.74
CA ASN A 319 -13.82 -3.94 -2.43
C ASN A 319 -12.57 -3.06 -2.42
N ASP A 320 -11.83 -3.04 -3.54
CA ASP A 320 -10.60 -2.28 -3.69
C ASP A 320 -10.54 -1.63 -5.07
N ALA A 321 -11.06 -0.42 -5.15
CA ALA A 321 -11.16 0.34 -6.40
C ALA A 321 -9.78 0.73 -6.98
N SER A 322 -8.71 0.65 -6.19
CA SER A 322 -7.35 0.96 -6.60
C SER A 322 -6.66 -0.21 -7.32
N LEU A 323 -7.15 -1.44 -7.12
CA LEU A 323 -6.62 -2.64 -7.77
C LEU A 323 -7.02 -2.68 -9.24
N VAL A 324 -6.02 -2.64 -10.10
CA VAL A 324 -6.20 -2.77 -11.56
C VAL A 324 -5.53 -4.06 -12.01
N PHE A 325 -6.20 -4.87 -12.81
CA PHE A 325 -5.60 -6.07 -13.36
C PHE A 325 -6.03 -6.35 -14.80
N THR A 326 -5.14 -6.96 -15.56
CA THR A 326 -5.36 -7.40 -16.94
C THR A 326 -4.82 -8.81 -17.14
N PRO A 327 -5.47 -9.65 -17.96
CA PRO A 327 -4.95 -10.98 -18.26
C PRO A 327 -3.54 -10.92 -18.82
N GLU A 328 -2.66 -11.80 -18.35
CA GLU A 328 -1.28 -11.95 -18.80
C GLU A 328 -0.95 -13.44 -18.94
N SER A 329 0.01 -13.77 -19.80
CA SER A 329 0.54 -15.11 -19.92
C SER A 329 2.07 -15.09 -19.81
N SER A 330 2.60 -16.02 -19.02
CA SER A 330 4.02 -16.26 -18.85
C SER A 330 4.41 -17.62 -19.44
N ALA A 331 5.52 -17.68 -20.15
CA ALA A 331 6.03 -18.95 -20.65
C ALA A 331 6.42 -19.93 -19.53
N ALA A 332 6.78 -19.39 -18.36
CA ALA A 332 7.19 -20.19 -17.20
C ALA A 332 6.02 -20.54 -16.25
N LEU A 333 5.03 -19.63 -16.08
CA LEU A 333 3.98 -19.74 -15.06
C LEU A 333 2.58 -19.98 -15.65
N GLY A 334 2.42 -19.94 -16.97
CA GLY A 334 1.12 -20.10 -17.62
C GLY A 334 0.26 -18.84 -17.61
N PHE A 335 -1.04 -18.99 -17.43
CA PHE A 335 -1.99 -17.87 -17.41
C PHE A 335 -2.10 -17.25 -16.03
N GLY A 336 -2.17 -15.93 -15.99
CA GLY A 336 -2.31 -15.13 -14.77
C GLY A 336 -2.80 -13.72 -15.07
N PHE A 337 -2.49 -12.79 -14.17
CA PHE A 337 -2.91 -11.40 -14.30
C PHE A 337 -1.74 -10.46 -14.05
N ARG A 338 -1.60 -9.45 -14.89
CA ARG A 338 -0.77 -8.27 -14.62
C ARG A 338 -1.56 -7.31 -13.76
N CYS A 339 -1.11 -7.09 -12.54
CA CYS A 339 -1.78 -6.26 -11.56
C CYS A 339 -1.01 -4.97 -11.32
N GLY A 340 -1.76 -3.88 -11.12
CA GLY A 340 -1.24 -2.59 -10.71
C GLY A 340 -1.64 -2.29 -9.27
N PHE A 341 -0.70 -1.81 -8.47
CA PHE A 341 -0.81 -1.56 -7.05
C PHE A 341 -0.38 -0.12 -6.72
N LEU A 342 -0.86 0.41 -5.61
CA LEU A 342 -0.46 1.72 -5.09
C LEU A 342 0.99 1.73 -4.62
N GLY A 343 1.41 0.65 -3.98
CA GLY A 343 2.76 0.44 -3.44
C GLY A 343 3.00 -1.00 -3.06
N MET A 344 4.10 -1.26 -2.36
CA MET A 344 4.47 -2.62 -1.94
C MET A 344 3.57 -3.18 -0.85
N LEU A 345 3.18 -2.35 0.12
CA LEU A 345 2.26 -2.77 1.18
C LEU A 345 0.89 -3.18 0.59
N HIS A 346 0.40 -2.43 -0.41
CA HIS A 346 -0.83 -2.77 -1.11
C HIS A 346 -0.72 -4.14 -1.82
N LEU A 347 0.41 -4.43 -2.50
CA LEU A 347 0.67 -5.74 -3.12
C LEU A 347 0.63 -6.87 -2.08
N GLU A 348 1.31 -6.71 -0.95
CA GLU A 348 1.33 -7.71 0.12
C GLU A 348 -0.07 -7.96 0.69
N ILE A 349 -0.85 -6.89 0.92
CA ILE A 349 -2.22 -6.99 1.41
C ILE A 349 -3.10 -7.74 0.43
N VAL A 350 -3.01 -7.43 -0.86
CA VAL A 350 -3.78 -8.14 -1.91
C VAL A 350 -3.41 -9.62 -1.95
N GLN A 351 -2.12 -9.95 -1.84
CA GLN A 351 -1.65 -11.34 -1.81
C GLN A 351 -2.18 -12.09 -0.57
N GLU A 352 -2.09 -11.51 0.63
CA GLU A 352 -2.61 -12.13 1.85
C GLU A 352 -4.13 -12.26 1.83
N ARG A 353 -4.85 -11.30 1.26
CA ARG A 353 -6.31 -11.39 1.10
C ARG A 353 -6.71 -12.50 0.16
N LEU A 354 -6.00 -12.69 -0.97
CA LEU A 354 -6.24 -13.83 -1.88
C LEU A 354 -6.07 -15.15 -1.14
N GLU A 355 -5.05 -15.28 -0.30
CA GLU A 355 -4.81 -16.49 0.47
C GLU A 355 -5.86 -16.71 1.58
N ARG A 356 -6.16 -15.69 2.39
CA ARG A 356 -7.02 -15.81 3.57
C ARG A 356 -8.52 -15.80 3.25
N GLU A 357 -8.96 -14.89 2.36
CA GLU A 357 -10.39 -14.71 2.05
C GLU A 357 -10.88 -15.70 0.99
N PHE A 358 -10.00 -16.09 0.05
CA PHE A 358 -10.37 -16.92 -1.09
C PHE A 358 -9.66 -18.28 -1.13
N GLY A 359 -8.72 -18.55 -0.21
CA GLY A 359 -7.96 -19.79 -0.18
C GLY A 359 -6.98 -19.96 -1.37
N MET A 360 -6.70 -18.88 -2.10
CA MET A 360 -5.89 -18.88 -3.32
C MET A 360 -4.43 -18.62 -3.01
N THR A 361 -3.59 -19.64 -3.11
CA THR A 361 -2.14 -19.47 -3.04
C THR A 361 -1.62 -19.02 -4.41
N VAL A 362 -0.91 -17.89 -4.44
CA VAL A 362 -0.47 -17.26 -5.69
C VAL A 362 1.04 -17.07 -5.75
N ILE A 363 1.57 -17.06 -6.96
CA ILE A 363 2.96 -16.70 -7.27
C ILE A 363 2.97 -15.26 -7.77
N THR A 364 3.74 -14.40 -7.09
CA THR A 364 3.93 -13.00 -7.48
C THR A 364 5.26 -12.86 -8.22
N THR A 365 5.26 -12.21 -9.38
CA THR A 365 6.50 -11.90 -10.09
C THR A 365 7.22 -10.72 -9.43
N VAL A 366 8.47 -10.47 -9.86
CA VAL A 366 9.24 -9.31 -9.40
C VAL A 366 8.45 -8.02 -9.67
N PRO A 367 8.15 -7.20 -8.65
CA PRO A 367 7.47 -5.94 -8.84
C PRO A 367 8.27 -4.99 -9.71
N ASN A 368 7.60 -4.25 -10.56
CA ASN A 368 8.18 -3.26 -11.45
C ASN A 368 7.38 -1.96 -11.37
N VAL A 369 8.01 -0.87 -11.77
CA VAL A 369 7.33 0.39 -12.00
C VAL A 369 6.92 0.50 -13.48
N SER A 370 6.08 1.48 -13.82
CA SER A 370 5.74 1.78 -15.21
C SER A 370 6.86 2.59 -15.85
N TYR A 371 7.42 2.11 -16.96
CA TYR A 371 8.45 2.80 -17.72
C TYR A 371 7.88 3.36 -19.04
N HIS A 372 8.47 4.44 -19.52
CA HIS A 372 8.17 4.98 -20.85
C HIS A 372 9.34 4.68 -21.79
N ALA A 373 9.12 3.84 -22.78
CA ALA A 373 10.10 3.53 -23.81
C ALA A 373 9.81 4.33 -25.08
N PHE A 374 10.80 5.01 -25.61
CA PHE A 374 10.71 5.78 -26.85
C PHE A 374 11.51 5.09 -27.93
N THR A 375 10.92 4.95 -29.11
CA THR A 375 11.59 4.32 -30.25
C THR A 375 12.14 5.38 -31.21
N LYS A 376 13.22 5.03 -31.91
CA LYS A 376 13.82 5.90 -32.95
C LYS A 376 12.85 6.28 -34.08
N LYS A 377 11.77 5.49 -34.26
CA LYS A 377 10.74 5.76 -35.29
C LYS A 377 9.71 6.78 -34.81
N GLU A 378 9.36 6.73 -33.53
CA GLU A 378 8.36 7.59 -32.89
C GLU A 378 8.92 8.15 -31.58
N PRO A 379 9.82 9.16 -31.63
CA PRO A 379 10.53 9.65 -30.46
C PRO A 379 9.68 10.52 -29.53
N GLU A 380 8.47 10.90 -29.96
CA GLU A 380 7.54 11.71 -29.15
C GLU A 380 6.44 10.90 -28.49
N LYS A 381 6.18 9.66 -28.97
CA LYS A 381 5.12 8.81 -28.42
C LYS A 381 5.69 7.72 -27.54
N PRO A 382 5.44 7.77 -26.21
CA PRO A 382 5.92 6.74 -25.30
C PRO A 382 5.14 5.43 -25.50
N ILE A 383 5.87 4.33 -25.47
CA ILE A 383 5.33 2.99 -25.25
C ILE A 383 5.38 2.75 -23.74
N ILE A 384 4.24 2.55 -23.13
CA ILE A 384 4.15 2.25 -21.68
C ILE A 384 4.56 0.80 -21.47
N VAL A 385 5.61 0.58 -20.68
CA VAL A 385 6.18 -0.73 -20.37
C VAL A 385 5.95 -1.04 -18.90
N ASN A 386 4.96 -1.84 -18.62
CA ASN A 386 4.65 -2.33 -17.27
C ASN A 386 5.25 -3.70 -16.99
N ASN A 387 5.58 -4.46 -18.04
CA ASN A 387 6.29 -5.73 -17.97
C ASN A 387 7.65 -5.61 -18.66
N PRO A 388 8.76 -6.02 -18.03
CA PRO A 388 10.08 -6.02 -18.67
C PRO A 388 10.14 -6.77 -20.02
N SER A 389 9.26 -7.76 -20.20
CA SER A 389 9.18 -8.52 -21.47
C SER A 389 8.67 -7.71 -22.65
N ASP A 390 7.91 -6.63 -22.38
CA ASP A 390 7.34 -5.76 -23.41
C ASP A 390 8.32 -4.66 -23.88
N LEU A 391 9.51 -4.61 -23.27
CA LEU A 391 10.53 -3.64 -23.68
C LEU A 391 10.95 -3.89 -25.13
N PRO A 392 10.87 -2.89 -26.02
CA PRO A 392 11.35 -3.02 -27.39
C PRO A 392 12.83 -3.37 -27.46
N ASP A 393 13.23 -4.02 -28.57
CA ASP A 393 14.62 -4.37 -28.82
C ASP A 393 15.55 -3.13 -28.65
N PRO A 394 16.67 -3.25 -27.93
CA PRO A 394 17.60 -2.15 -27.67
C PRO A 394 18.08 -1.42 -28.94
N SER A 395 18.14 -2.10 -30.09
CA SER A 395 18.51 -1.48 -31.36
C SER A 395 17.48 -0.45 -31.88
N LYS A 396 16.21 -0.61 -31.47
CA LYS A 396 15.08 0.25 -31.87
C LYS A 396 14.80 1.35 -30.86
N LEU A 397 15.35 1.24 -29.66
CA LEU A 397 15.16 2.22 -28.58
C LEU A 397 15.96 3.49 -28.86
N ASP A 398 15.34 4.63 -28.56
CA ASP A 398 15.96 5.95 -28.48
C ASP A 398 16.35 6.23 -27.01
N ARG A 399 15.36 6.24 -26.13
CA ARG A 399 15.55 6.41 -24.70
C ARG A 399 14.48 5.66 -23.90
N VAL A 400 14.77 5.42 -22.62
CA VAL A 400 13.81 4.89 -21.64
C VAL A 400 13.74 5.89 -20.49
N GLU A 401 12.52 6.18 -20.07
CA GLU A 401 12.26 7.04 -18.93
C GLU A 401 11.67 6.23 -17.79
N GLU A 402 12.09 6.53 -16.55
CA GLU A 402 11.59 5.93 -15.33
C GLU A 402 10.91 6.97 -14.44
N PRO A 403 9.91 6.56 -13.62
CA PRO A 403 9.24 7.47 -12.70
C PRO A 403 10.18 7.88 -11.56
N TYR A 404 10.21 9.19 -11.29
CA TYR A 404 10.91 9.80 -10.18
C TYR A 404 9.94 10.28 -9.13
N ILE A 405 10.40 10.28 -7.89
CA ILE A 405 9.67 10.77 -6.73
C ILE A 405 10.51 11.80 -5.99
N LYS A 406 9.83 12.70 -5.31
CA LYS A 406 10.37 13.51 -4.24
C LYS A 406 10.20 12.75 -2.93
N ALA A 407 11.29 12.27 -2.37
CA ALA A 407 11.35 11.56 -1.10
C ALA A 407 11.62 12.57 0.03
N SER A 408 10.80 12.57 1.08
CA SER A 408 11.03 13.31 2.32
C SER A 408 11.35 12.33 3.44
N ILE A 409 12.48 12.50 4.07
CA ILE A 409 12.98 11.64 5.16
C ILE A 409 13.24 12.50 6.38
N ILE A 410 12.51 12.24 7.46
CA ILE A 410 12.76 12.89 8.74
C ILE A 410 13.52 11.93 9.64
N THR A 411 14.65 12.38 10.17
CA THR A 411 15.50 11.54 11.03
C THR A 411 16.21 12.39 12.10
N LYS A 412 16.81 11.73 13.10
CA LYS A 412 17.70 12.42 14.05
C LYS A 412 19.01 12.83 13.39
N ALA A 413 19.59 13.94 13.84
CA ALA A 413 20.84 14.50 13.32
C ALA A 413 21.99 13.48 13.30
N ASP A 414 22.06 12.59 14.27
CA ASP A 414 23.09 11.53 14.37
C ASP A 414 23.09 10.54 13.20
N PHE A 415 21.96 10.38 12.51
CA PHE A 415 21.80 9.42 11.41
C PHE A 415 21.86 10.03 10.02
N ILE A 416 22.07 11.36 9.89
CA ILE A 416 22.12 12.06 8.60
C ILE A 416 23.08 11.37 7.63
N GLY A 417 24.32 11.09 8.08
CA GLY A 417 25.37 10.53 7.22
C GLY A 417 25.00 9.14 6.67
N GLN A 418 24.41 8.26 7.49
CA GLN A 418 24.00 6.92 7.08
C GLN A 418 22.80 6.97 6.14
N VAL A 419 21.82 7.83 6.42
CA VAL A 419 20.64 8.03 5.58
C VAL A 419 21.04 8.61 4.22
N MET A 420 21.89 9.63 4.20
CA MET A 420 22.42 10.22 2.96
C MET A 420 23.17 9.18 2.12
N SER A 421 24.03 8.36 2.74
CA SER A 421 24.77 7.30 2.05
C SER A 421 23.82 6.27 1.42
N LEU A 422 22.75 5.87 2.14
CA LEU A 422 21.72 4.98 1.61
C LEU A 422 21.00 5.59 0.40
N CYS A 423 20.59 6.86 0.50
CA CYS A 423 19.88 7.53 -0.59
C CYS A 423 20.77 7.70 -1.83
N ILE A 424 22.04 8.02 -1.67
CA ILE A 424 23.00 8.14 -2.79
C ILE A 424 23.24 6.76 -3.43
N GLU A 425 23.39 5.69 -2.64
CA GLU A 425 23.48 4.31 -3.17
C GLU A 425 22.26 3.96 -4.05
N LYS A 426 21.08 4.47 -3.68
CA LYS A 426 19.82 4.31 -4.39
C LYS A 426 19.58 5.40 -5.46
N ARG A 427 20.62 5.99 -5.98
CA ARG A 427 20.60 7.02 -7.04
C ARG A 427 19.84 8.30 -6.65
N GLY A 428 19.65 8.54 -5.36
CA GLY A 428 18.98 9.75 -4.86
C GLY A 428 19.85 11.00 -5.04
N ILE A 429 19.22 12.08 -5.45
CA ILE A 429 19.82 13.40 -5.59
C ILE A 429 19.24 14.28 -4.48
N ILE A 430 20.08 14.74 -3.57
CA ILE A 430 19.63 15.64 -2.51
C ILE A 430 19.16 16.98 -3.11
N THR A 431 17.97 17.41 -2.72
CA THR A 431 17.38 18.67 -3.16
C THR A 431 17.34 19.71 -2.06
N ASN A 432 17.08 19.29 -0.83
CA ASN A 432 17.01 20.18 0.32
C ASN A 432 17.35 19.42 1.61
N GLN A 433 17.86 20.17 2.59
CA GLN A 433 18.06 19.73 3.97
C GLN A 433 17.57 20.84 4.88
N HIS A 434 16.60 20.53 5.73
CA HIS A 434 15.99 21.46 6.65
C HIS A 434 15.99 20.91 8.08
N TYR A 435 16.51 21.67 9.03
CA TYR A 435 16.45 21.31 10.44
C TYR A 435 15.10 21.75 11.00
N LEU A 436 14.27 20.79 11.37
CA LEU A 436 12.99 21.03 12.04
C LEU A 436 13.24 21.47 13.48
N THR A 437 14.18 20.78 14.15
CA THR A 437 14.71 21.12 15.46
C THR A 437 16.22 20.89 15.47
N PRO A 438 16.97 21.31 16.49
CA PRO A 438 18.41 21.03 16.58
C PRO A 438 18.76 19.54 16.50
N GLU A 439 17.85 18.64 16.91
CA GLU A 439 18.04 17.20 16.92
C GLU A 439 17.42 16.49 15.72
N ARG A 440 16.50 17.13 14.98
CA ARG A 440 15.75 16.54 13.87
C ARG A 440 15.93 17.27 12.57
N VAL A 441 16.12 16.51 11.52
CA VAL A 441 16.35 17.02 10.17
C VAL A 441 15.42 16.36 9.18
N GLU A 442 14.89 17.14 8.27
CA GLU A 442 14.21 16.70 7.06
C GLU A 442 15.20 16.73 5.89
N LEU A 443 15.34 15.59 5.24
CA LEU A 443 16.17 15.40 4.05
C LEU A 443 15.26 15.15 2.85
N ASN A 444 15.32 16.00 1.85
CA ASN A 444 14.55 15.87 0.63
C ASN A 444 15.44 15.38 -0.52
N PHE A 445 15.01 14.33 -1.21
CA PHE A 445 15.71 13.73 -2.35
C PHE A 445 14.79 13.55 -3.54
N ASP A 446 15.33 13.76 -4.75
CA ASP A 446 14.73 13.22 -5.97
C ASP A 446 15.30 11.83 -6.19
N MET A 447 14.44 10.81 -6.24
CA MET A 447 14.84 9.41 -6.35
C MET A 447 14.05 8.67 -7.42
N PRO A 448 14.64 7.69 -8.11
CA PRO A 448 13.88 6.78 -8.95
C PRO A 448 12.96 5.90 -8.09
N LEU A 449 11.68 5.82 -8.44
CA LEU A 449 10.70 4.99 -7.71
C LEU A 449 11.12 3.51 -7.67
N ALA A 450 11.72 2.99 -8.75
CA ALA A 450 12.18 1.61 -8.84
C ALA A 450 13.19 1.22 -7.75
N GLU A 451 14.00 2.17 -7.24
CA GLU A 451 15.00 1.90 -6.20
C GLU A 451 14.40 1.81 -4.79
N ILE A 452 13.16 2.26 -4.62
CA ILE A 452 12.45 2.27 -3.33
C ILE A 452 11.63 1.00 -3.14
N VAL A 453 11.08 0.47 -4.25
CA VAL A 453 10.10 -0.61 -4.25
C VAL A 453 10.58 -1.87 -3.50
N PHE A 454 11.87 -2.18 -3.47
CA PHE A 454 12.33 -3.47 -2.95
C PHE A 454 12.70 -3.48 -1.46
N ASP A 455 13.72 -2.71 -1.06
CA ASP A 455 14.35 -2.87 0.26
C ASP A 455 14.66 -1.55 0.96
N PHE A 456 14.28 -0.44 0.35
CA PHE A 456 14.67 0.88 0.82
C PHE A 456 14.14 1.17 2.23
N TYR A 457 12.86 0.89 2.47
CA TYR A 457 12.24 1.18 3.76
C TYR A 457 12.86 0.38 4.90
N ASP A 458 13.09 -0.91 4.71
CA ASP A 458 13.71 -1.77 5.72
C ASP A 458 15.16 -1.37 6.00
N ARG A 459 15.90 -1.01 4.96
CA ARG A 459 17.26 -0.50 5.09
C ARG A 459 17.27 0.86 5.79
N LEU A 460 16.36 1.76 5.44
CA LEU A 460 16.21 3.06 6.09
C LEU A 460 15.94 2.90 7.59
N LYS A 461 15.01 2.03 7.94
CA LYS A 461 14.69 1.68 9.34
C LYS A 461 15.92 1.10 10.06
N THR A 462 16.68 0.24 9.40
CA THR A 462 17.87 -0.39 9.97
C THR A 462 19.00 0.63 10.23
N VAL A 463 19.34 1.45 9.22
CA VAL A 463 20.46 2.42 9.34
C VAL A 463 20.15 3.54 10.30
N SER A 464 18.88 3.89 10.48
CA SER A 464 18.40 4.89 11.42
C SER A 464 18.01 4.33 12.79
N LYS A 465 18.14 3.03 13.01
CA LYS A 465 17.66 2.33 14.22
C LYS A 465 16.17 2.60 14.52
N GLY A 466 15.35 2.77 13.49
CA GLY A 466 13.93 3.06 13.60
C GLY A 466 13.60 4.56 13.82
N TYR A 467 14.58 5.46 13.81
CA TYR A 467 14.35 6.90 13.99
C TYR A 467 14.08 7.67 12.70
N ALA A 468 14.15 7.03 11.52
CA ALA A 468 13.80 7.68 10.27
C ALA A 468 12.38 7.32 9.85
N SER A 469 11.60 8.33 9.51
CA SER A 469 10.33 8.20 8.80
C SER A 469 10.50 8.62 7.35
N PHE A 470 9.68 8.08 6.47
CA PHE A 470 9.78 8.24 5.03
C PHE A 470 8.41 8.49 4.42
N ASP A 471 8.36 9.46 3.53
CA ASP A 471 7.22 9.73 2.68
C ASP A 471 7.67 10.16 1.29
N TYR A 472 6.79 10.05 0.28
CA TYR A 472 7.16 10.42 -1.08
C TYR A 472 5.97 10.88 -1.93
N SER A 473 6.28 11.70 -2.92
CA SER A 473 5.31 12.15 -3.94
C SER A 473 5.90 12.00 -5.34
N PRO A 474 5.09 11.65 -6.36
CA PRO A 474 5.57 11.54 -7.74
C PRO A 474 5.93 12.93 -8.30
N ILE A 475 7.07 13.02 -9.01
CA ILE A 475 7.53 14.26 -9.69
C ILE A 475 7.68 14.12 -11.20
N GLY A 476 7.22 13.00 -11.78
CA GLY A 476 7.21 12.76 -13.22
C GLY A 476 8.24 11.74 -13.69
N MET A 477 8.47 11.72 -15.01
CA MET A 477 9.36 10.76 -15.67
C MET A 477 10.69 11.42 -16.00
N ARG A 478 11.81 10.67 -15.86
CA ARG A 478 13.15 11.13 -16.25
C ARG A 478 13.87 10.05 -17.05
N ALA A 479 14.61 10.47 -18.08
CA ALA A 479 15.43 9.56 -18.88
C ALA A 479 16.52 8.91 -18.03
N SER A 480 16.70 7.58 -18.20
CA SER A 480 17.67 6.79 -17.45
C SER A 480 18.28 5.68 -18.32
N ASN A 481 19.49 5.27 -17.97
CA ASN A 481 20.21 4.19 -18.66
C ASN A 481 19.80 2.83 -18.12
N LEU A 482 18.62 2.35 -18.52
CA LEU A 482 18.05 1.09 -18.06
C LEU A 482 18.36 -0.04 -19.03
N VAL A 483 18.62 -1.21 -18.47
CA VAL A 483 18.84 -2.46 -19.21
C VAL A 483 17.93 -3.57 -18.68
N LYS A 484 17.45 -4.41 -19.59
CA LYS A 484 16.72 -5.61 -19.23
C LYS A 484 17.70 -6.70 -18.81
N VAL A 485 17.55 -7.18 -17.59
CA VAL A 485 18.27 -8.34 -17.07
C VAL A 485 17.34 -9.54 -17.09
N ASP A 486 17.68 -10.54 -17.89
CA ASP A 486 16.97 -11.81 -17.99
C ASP A 486 17.67 -12.87 -17.14
N ILE A 487 16.90 -13.68 -16.40
CA ILE A 487 17.41 -14.84 -15.67
C ILE A 487 17.14 -16.10 -16.50
N LEU A 488 18.22 -16.83 -16.79
CA LEU A 488 18.14 -18.10 -17.50
C LEU A 488 18.42 -19.24 -16.52
N ILE A 489 17.51 -20.19 -16.44
CA ILE A 489 17.65 -21.43 -15.67
C ILE A 489 17.71 -22.59 -16.65
N ASN A 490 18.76 -23.38 -16.59
CA ASN A 490 19.05 -24.46 -17.56
C ASN A 490 19.03 -23.98 -19.02
N SER A 491 19.48 -22.72 -19.28
CA SER A 491 19.51 -22.05 -20.58
C SER A 491 18.13 -21.65 -21.12
N GLN A 492 17.07 -21.72 -20.33
CA GLN A 492 15.74 -21.19 -20.64
C GLN A 492 15.52 -19.90 -19.88
N SER A 493 15.02 -18.87 -20.55
CA SER A 493 14.67 -17.60 -19.91
C SER A 493 13.40 -17.77 -19.09
N VAL A 494 13.44 -17.25 -17.86
CA VAL A 494 12.29 -17.19 -16.96
C VAL A 494 11.81 -15.74 -16.91
N ASP A 495 10.80 -15.43 -17.71
CA ASP A 495 10.24 -14.08 -17.89
C ASP A 495 9.75 -13.47 -16.57
N ALA A 496 9.18 -14.28 -15.68
CA ALA A 496 8.73 -13.86 -14.35
C ALA A 496 9.85 -13.32 -13.42
N LEU A 497 11.13 -13.62 -13.74
CA LEU A 497 12.31 -13.16 -13.01
C LEU A 497 13.07 -12.06 -13.77
N SER A 498 12.58 -11.62 -14.93
CA SER A 498 13.17 -10.51 -15.68
C SER A 498 12.89 -9.18 -15.00
N ALA A 499 13.90 -8.28 -14.99
CA ALA A 499 13.79 -6.96 -14.40
C ALA A 499 14.45 -5.88 -15.25
N LEU A 500 13.91 -4.65 -15.21
CA LEU A 500 14.55 -3.46 -15.74
C LEU A 500 15.38 -2.82 -14.63
N ILE A 501 16.69 -2.73 -14.84
CA ILE A 501 17.66 -2.31 -13.84
C ILE A 501 18.59 -1.26 -14.46
N HIS A 502 19.05 -0.29 -13.67
CA HIS A 502 20.07 0.65 -14.12
C HIS A 502 21.36 -0.07 -14.49
N ALA A 503 21.97 0.32 -15.61
CA ALA A 503 23.13 -0.38 -16.19
C ALA A 503 24.28 -0.57 -15.19
N ASP A 504 24.54 0.43 -14.34
CA ASP A 504 25.62 0.39 -13.34
C ASP A 504 25.38 -0.69 -12.26
N ASN A 505 24.12 -0.97 -11.92
CA ASN A 505 23.75 -1.92 -10.88
C ASN A 505 23.43 -3.33 -11.42
N ALA A 506 23.30 -3.47 -12.75
CA ALA A 506 22.84 -4.69 -13.39
C ALA A 506 23.68 -5.93 -13.06
N TYR A 507 25.02 -5.79 -12.99
CA TYR A 507 25.92 -6.88 -12.61
C TYR A 507 25.69 -7.32 -11.16
N ASN A 508 25.67 -6.37 -10.24
CA ASN A 508 25.55 -6.66 -8.80
C ASN A 508 24.22 -7.32 -8.46
N ILE A 509 23.13 -6.78 -9.01
CA ILE A 509 21.77 -7.30 -8.79
C ILE A 509 21.63 -8.68 -9.46
N GLY A 510 22.07 -8.83 -10.73
CA GLY A 510 22.02 -10.11 -11.44
C GLY A 510 22.84 -11.20 -10.76
N LYS A 511 23.99 -10.86 -10.14
CA LYS A 511 24.80 -11.78 -9.36
C LYS A 511 24.07 -12.23 -8.10
N LYS A 512 23.52 -11.30 -7.31
CA LYS A 512 22.75 -11.61 -6.09
C LYS A 512 21.53 -12.49 -6.40
N MET A 513 20.80 -12.19 -7.49
CA MET A 513 19.69 -13.03 -7.94
C MET A 513 20.14 -14.46 -8.23
N CYS A 514 21.24 -14.64 -8.98
CA CYS A 514 21.77 -15.97 -9.26
C CYS A 514 22.22 -16.73 -8.00
N GLU A 515 22.86 -16.06 -7.05
CA GLU A 515 23.31 -16.62 -5.78
C GLU A 515 22.12 -17.09 -4.94
N LYS A 516 21.08 -16.25 -4.79
CA LYS A 516 19.86 -16.57 -4.03
C LYS A 516 19.08 -17.73 -4.66
N LEU A 517 18.90 -17.72 -5.97
CA LEU A 517 18.27 -18.82 -6.70
C LEU A 517 19.04 -20.14 -6.56
N ARG A 518 20.38 -20.10 -6.55
CA ARG A 518 21.21 -21.28 -6.32
C ARG A 518 20.96 -21.92 -4.94
N GLU A 519 20.66 -21.12 -3.92
CA GLU A 519 20.39 -21.60 -2.57
C GLU A 519 19.03 -22.27 -2.45
N LEU A 520 18.04 -21.74 -3.16
CA LEU A 520 16.63 -22.12 -3.00
C LEU A 520 16.17 -23.22 -3.95
N ILE A 521 16.73 -23.27 -5.17
CA ILE A 521 16.37 -24.31 -6.13
C ILE A 521 16.99 -25.64 -5.71
N PRO A 522 16.19 -26.71 -5.54
CA PRO A 522 16.70 -28.00 -5.08
C PRO A 522 17.61 -28.66 -6.11
N ARG A 523 18.62 -29.38 -5.61
CA ARG A 523 19.56 -30.13 -6.46
C ARG A 523 18.83 -31.23 -7.21
N GLN A 524 19.11 -31.31 -8.52
CA GLN A 524 18.58 -32.34 -9.40
C GLN A 524 19.63 -33.36 -9.81
N GLN A 525 19.26 -34.35 -10.62
CA GLN A 525 20.19 -35.38 -11.13
C GLN A 525 21.19 -34.85 -12.17
N PHE A 526 21.05 -33.59 -12.60
CA PHE A 526 21.94 -32.90 -13.55
C PHE A 526 22.32 -31.52 -13.01
N ASP A 527 23.39 -30.96 -13.59
CA ASP A 527 23.84 -29.61 -13.22
C ASP A 527 22.90 -28.58 -13.81
N ILE A 528 22.43 -27.64 -12.96
CA ILE A 528 21.54 -26.56 -13.38
C ILE A 528 22.37 -25.26 -13.41
N PRO A 529 22.69 -24.71 -14.58
CA PRO A 529 23.26 -23.39 -14.70
C PRO A 529 22.15 -22.34 -14.49
N ILE A 530 22.41 -21.37 -13.62
CA ILE A 530 21.62 -20.17 -13.41
C ILE A 530 22.47 -19.02 -13.96
N GLN A 531 21.90 -18.20 -14.85
CA GLN A 531 22.64 -17.14 -15.52
C GLN A 531 21.81 -15.86 -15.54
N ALA A 532 22.46 -14.73 -15.28
CA ALA A 532 21.90 -13.42 -15.55
C ALA A 532 22.48 -12.90 -16.86
N ALA A 533 21.64 -12.41 -17.75
CA ALA A 533 22.03 -11.93 -19.08
C ALA A 533 21.42 -10.59 -19.42
N ILE A 534 22.13 -9.77 -20.18
CA ILE A 534 21.62 -8.56 -20.83
C ILE A 534 21.63 -8.83 -22.34
N GLY A 535 20.46 -9.08 -22.90
CA GLY A 535 20.34 -9.57 -24.27
C GLY A 535 21.11 -10.89 -24.46
N ALA A 536 22.09 -10.93 -25.38
CA ALA A 536 22.91 -12.12 -25.63
C ALA A 536 24.11 -12.26 -24.65
N LYS A 537 24.43 -11.22 -23.88
CA LYS A 537 25.62 -11.20 -23.00
C LYS A 537 25.29 -11.71 -21.61
N ILE A 538 25.91 -12.82 -21.21
CA ILE A 538 25.84 -13.33 -19.84
C ILE A 538 26.75 -12.45 -18.96
N ILE A 539 26.15 -11.85 -17.91
CA ILE A 539 26.85 -10.98 -16.94
C ILE A 539 27.23 -11.73 -15.66
N SER A 540 26.44 -12.73 -15.25
CA SER A 540 26.73 -13.56 -14.07
C SER A 540 26.31 -14.99 -14.32
N ARG A 541 26.98 -15.94 -13.65
CA ARG A 541 26.65 -17.36 -13.74
C ARG A 541 26.94 -18.08 -12.43
N GLU A 542 25.93 -18.82 -11.97
CA GLU A 542 26.02 -19.78 -10.86
C GLU A 542 25.61 -21.16 -11.35
N THR A 543 26.00 -22.21 -10.63
CA THR A 543 25.65 -23.57 -11.02
C THR A 543 25.30 -24.42 -9.79
N ILE A 544 24.10 -24.98 -9.81
CA ILE A 544 23.67 -25.99 -8.84
C ILE A 544 24.23 -27.33 -9.30
N LYS A 545 25.10 -27.91 -8.49
CA LYS A 545 25.75 -29.21 -8.81
C LYS A 545 24.74 -30.35 -8.69
N ALA A 546 24.77 -31.27 -9.65
CA ALA A 546 23.95 -32.48 -9.64
C ALA A 546 24.13 -33.32 -8.37
N LEU A 547 23.07 -34.00 -7.97
CA LEU A 547 23.17 -35.10 -7.01
C LEU A 547 24.11 -36.18 -7.57
N ARG A 548 25.16 -36.53 -6.83
CA ARG A 548 26.11 -37.57 -7.23
C ARG A 548 25.79 -38.87 -6.50
N LYS A 549 25.43 -39.88 -7.26
CA LYS A 549 25.49 -41.26 -6.77
C LYS A 549 26.89 -41.79 -7.04
N ASP A 550 27.57 -42.30 -6.04
CA ASP A 550 28.86 -42.95 -6.22
C ASP A 550 28.67 -44.30 -6.94
N VAL A 551 28.79 -44.24 -8.28
CA VAL A 551 28.64 -45.45 -9.12
C VAL A 551 29.85 -46.35 -9.07
N THR A 552 30.95 -45.87 -8.43
CA THR A 552 32.23 -46.60 -8.29
C THR A 552 32.39 -47.26 -6.93
N ALA A 553 31.50 -46.99 -5.96
CA ALA A 553 31.55 -47.52 -4.59
C ALA A 553 31.61 -49.06 -4.52
N LYS A 554 30.99 -49.77 -5.49
CA LYS A 554 30.99 -51.23 -5.58
C LYS A 554 32.12 -51.81 -6.44
N CYS A 555 33.04 -50.96 -6.94
CA CYS A 555 34.18 -51.45 -7.73
C CYS A 555 35.37 -51.73 -6.79
N TYR A 556 35.43 -52.94 -6.28
CA TYR A 556 36.59 -53.47 -5.54
C TYR A 556 37.71 -53.80 -6.53
N GLY A 557 38.96 -53.35 -6.23
CA GLY A 557 40.14 -53.61 -7.05
C GLY A 557 40.41 -52.57 -8.14
N GLY A 558 41.65 -52.58 -8.66
CA GLY A 558 42.23 -51.54 -9.51
C GLY A 558 41.75 -51.48 -10.98
N ASP A 559 40.53 -51.98 -11.33
CA ASP A 559 40.03 -51.89 -12.70
C ASP A 559 39.65 -50.46 -13.07
N ILE A 560 40.64 -49.70 -13.51
CA ILE A 560 40.54 -48.31 -13.96
C ILE A 560 39.60 -48.20 -15.16
N SER A 561 39.62 -49.20 -16.07
CA SER A 561 38.81 -49.20 -17.28
C SER A 561 37.31 -49.26 -16.98
N ARG A 562 36.93 -50.10 -16.03
CA ARG A 562 35.53 -50.24 -15.57
C ARG A 562 35.04 -49.01 -14.84
N LYS A 563 35.86 -48.41 -13.97
CA LYS A 563 35.54 -47.15 -13.29
C LYS A 563 35.32 -46.04 -14.30
N ARG A 564 36.17 -45.91 -15.30
CA ARG A 564 36.07 -44.91 -16.36
C ARG A 564 34.79 -45.09 -17.19
N LYS A 565 34.45 -46.30 -17.64
CA LYS A 565 33.22 -46.61 -18.37
C LYS A 565 31.96 -46.28 -17.55
N LEU A 566 31.94 -46.55 -16.26
CA LEU A 566 30.81 -46.24 -15.37
C LEU A 566 30.63 -44.72 -15.23
N LEU A 567 31.73 -43.98 -15.06
CA LEU A 567 31.70 -42.51 -14.99
C LEU A 567 31.26 -41.89 -16.33
N GLU A 568 31.72 -42.42 -17.46
CA GLU A 568 31.30 -41.94 -18.81
C GLU A 568 29.80 -42.22 -19.05
N LYS A 569 29.31 -43.40 -18.66
CA LYS A 569 27.90 -43.77 -18.73
C LYS A 569 27.02 -42.88 -17.85
N GLN A 570 27.49 -42.55 -16.65
CA GLN A 570 26.82 -41.60 -15.75
C GLN A 570 26.79 -40.20 -16.37
N LYS A 571 27.91 -39.72 -16.95
CA LYS A 571 27.98 -38.43 -17.64
C LYS A 571 27.05 -38.35 -18.82
N ALA A 572 26.97 -39.40 -19.67
CA ALA A 572 26.06 -39.48 -20.79
C ALA A 572 24.59 -39.50 -20.33
N GLY A 573 24.26 -40.25 -19.27
CA GLY A 573 22.93 -40.27 -18.66
C GLY A 573 22.47 -38.89 -18.15
N LYS A 574 23.38 -38.20 -17.44
CA LYS A 574 23.10 -36.82 -16.97
C LYS A 574 22.90 -35.85 -18.11
N LYS A 575 23.65 -35.97 -19.22
CA LYS A 575 23.47 -35.13 -20.40
C LYS A 575 22.10 -35.33 -21.04
N ARG A 576 21.60 -36.59 -21.12
CA ARG A 576 20.25 -36.89 -21.61
C ARG A 576 19.16 -36.35 -20.68
N MET A 577 19.31 -36.54 -19.36
CA MET A 577 18.36 -36.00 -18.36
C MET A 577 18.26 -34.49 -18.42
N ARG A 578 19.37 -33.80 -18.65
CA ARG A 578 19.38 -32.34 -18.82
C ARG A 578 18.60 -31.85 -20.04
N GLN A 579 18.54 -32.66 -21.12
CA GLN A 579 17.81 -32.30 -22.34
C GLN A 579 16.30 -32.48 -22.21
N VAL A 580 15.84 -33.30 -21.27
CA VAL A 580 14.42 -33.67 -21.12
C VAL A 580 13.83 -33.14 -19.82
N GLY A 581 14.65 -32.82 -18.82
CA GLY A 581 14.20 -32.40 -17.49
C GLY A 581 13.84 -30.92 -17.42
N ASN A 582 12.59 -30.63 -17.11
CA ASN A 582 12.17 -29.32 -16.67
C ASN A 582 12.67 -29.10 -15.23
N VAL A 583 13.12 -27.88 -14.93
CA VAL A 583 13.52 -27.49 -13.60
C VAL A 583 12.31 -26.84 -12.93
N GLU A 584 11.78 -27.49 -11.89
CA GLU A 584 10.77 -26.89 -11.05
C GLU A 584 11.41 -25.79 -10.20
N ILE A 585 10.86 -24.59 -10.29
CA ILE A 585 11.28 -23.45 -9.50
C ILE A 585 10.28 -23.33 -8.35
N PRO A 586 10.72 -23.52 -7.08
CA PRO A 586 9.80 -23.42 -5.96
C PRO A 586 9.30 -21.97 -5.81
N GLN A 587 8.08 -21.82 -5.32
CA GLN A 587 7.46 -20.51 -5.07
C GLN A 587 8.34 -19.62 -4.18
N SER A 588 8.98 -20.21 -3.17
CA SER A 588 9.93 -19.52 -2.30
C SER A 588 11.09 -18.85 -3.05
N ALA A 589 11.47 -19.35 -4.23
CA ALA A 589 12.52 -18.76 -5.05
C ALA A 589 12.08 -17.43 -5.70
N PHE A 590 10.81 -17.32 -6.12
CA PHE A 590 10.26 -16.06 -6.64
C PHE A 590 10.18 -15.02 -5.52
N MET A 591 9.65 -15.40 -4.35
CA MET A 591 9.53 -14.52 -3.18
C MET A 591 10.90 -14.06 -2.65
N ALA A 592 11.89 -14.95 -2.65
CA ALA A 592 13.21 -14.62 -2.13
C ALA A 592 14.02 -13.69 -3.05
N VAL A 593 13.74 -13.69 -4.34
CA VAL A 593 14.31 -12.71 -5.27
C VAL A 593 13.79 -11.30 -4.96
N LEU A 594 12.57 -11.17 -4.39
CA LEU A 594 12.02 -9.90 -3.93
C LEU A 594 12.80 -9.34 -2.72
N LYS A 595 13.39 -10.23 -1.90
CA LYS A 595 14.12 -9.89 -0.66
C LYS A 595 15.63 -10.07 -0.84
N LEU A 596 16.20 -9.52 -1.91
CA LEU A 596 17.62 -9.70 -2.28
C LEU A 596 18.63 -9.19 -1.23
N ASN A 597 18.20 -8.39 -0.27
CA ASN A 597 19.05 -7.73 0.72
C ASN A 597 18.71 -8.09 2.17
N ASP A 598 17.90 -9.15 2.43
CA ASP A 598 17.68 -9.62 3.79
C ASP A 598 19.05 -9.97 4.43
N CYS A 599 19.41 -9.15 5.36
CA CYS A 599 20.68 -9.22 6.09
C CYS A 599 20.74 -10.54 6.89
N TYR A 600 21.84 -11.22 6.85
CA TYR A 600 22.20 -12.45 7.61
C TYR A 600 21.95 -12.39 9.13
N PHE A 601 21.36 -11.30 9.64
CA PHE A 601 21.13 -11.06 11.06
C PHE A 601 19.77 -11.55 11.59
N CYS A 602 18.76 -11.75 10.74
CA CYS A 602 17.45 -12.23 11.19
C CYS A 602 17.33 -13.75 11.37
N GLU A 603 18.15 -14.55 10.69
CA GLU A 603 18.12 -16.01 10.85
C GLU A 603 18.66 -16.52 12.21
N LYS A 604 19.44 -15.72 12.92
CA LYS A 604 19.96 -16.11 14.26
C LYS A 604 19.02 -15.85 15.42
N LEU A 605 17.95 -15.10 15.23
CA LEU A 605 16.98 -14.78 16.30
C LEU A 605 15.78 -15.75 16.37
N ASN A 606 15.54 -16.55 15.34
CA ASN A 606 14.43 -17.52 15.32
C ASN A 606 14.81 -18.95 15.75
N PHE A 607 16.09 -19.24 16.04
CA PHE A 607 16.53 -20.57 16.52
C PHE A 607 16.74 -20.68 18.04
N SER A 608 16.29 -19.70 18.84
CA SER A 608 16.38 -19.78 20.31
C SER A 608 15.02 -19.85 21.01
N LYS A 609 13.96 -20.28 20.32
CA LYS A 609 12.67 -20.66 20.93
C LYS A 609 12.16 -21.95 20.29
N SER A 610 12.74 -23.07 20.64
CA SER A 610 12.17 -24.41 20.65
C SER A 610 12.40 -25.02 22.02
#